data_272d1f10635f43c25c4c82f388d01f68
#
_entry.id   272d1f10635f43c25c4c82f388d01f68
#
_cell.length_a   1.000
_cell.length_b   1.000
_cell.length_c   1.000
_cell.angle_alpha   90.00
_cell.angle_beta   90.00
_cell.angle_gamma   90.00
#
_symmetry.space_group_name_H-M   'P 1'
#
loop_
_entity.id
_entity.type
_entity.pdbx_description
1 polymer ?
#
loop_
_entity_poly.entity_id
_entity_poly.type
_entity_poly.pdbx_seq_one_letter_code
_entity_poly.pdbx_strand_id
1 'polypeptide(L)'
;MTSHQNHTHSPFPRFLSRARLSLTLLTTFALLILPGCNYFIALGYLIAGPPHEEPLFEKETKKSMSDKDVRVAVVCYASDELKYRFDNIDHIIASRVTNQMASEKIEMVPYDEIRAWLNENPDWDTAEDVGAEFDVTYVVFIDVSNFSLYEPDSNSLFRGRCDAIVSVYEMETGGDGRRIFSRDVNSVYPLEVPRSATDVSHDTFRMEYIWKLSDDIGRLFYPWRIADQLDHTA
;
A
#
# COMPACT_ATOMS: atom_id res chain seq x y z
N MET A 1 14.99 90.32 49.65
CA MET A 1 14.55 89.02 50.18
C MET A 1 14.27 88.09 48.97
N THR A 2 15.26 87.35 48.56
CA THR A 2 15.27 86.53 47.41
C THR A 2 15.36 85.06 47.84
N SER A 3 14.34 84.27 47.61
CA SER A 3 14.30 82.87 47.92
C SER A 3 14.78 82.05 46.71
N HIS A 4 15.87 81.36 46.84
CA HIS A 4 16.39 80.36 45.88
C HIS A 4 15.67 79.04 46.12
N GLN A 5 15.01 78.54 45.08
CA GLN A 5 14.55 77.14 45.02
C GLN A 5 15.59 76.31 44.25
N ASN A 6 16.15 75.34 44.95
CA ASN A 6 17.00 74.31 44.39
C ASN A 6 16.18 73.16 43.84
N HIS A 7 16.22 72.97 42.51
CA HIS A 7 15.71 71.79 41.88
C HIS A 7 16.82 70.70 41.88
N THR A 8 16.60 69.69 42.68
CA THR A 8 17.44 68.46 42.63
C THR A 8 16.93 67.55 41.55
N HIS A 9 17.68 67.43 40.45
CA HIS A 9 17.50 66.38 39.42
C HIS A 9 18.03 65.05 39.94
N SER A 10 17.16 64.07 40.17
CA SER A 10 17.53 62.66 40.40
C SER A 10 17.82 61.97 39.08
N PRO A 11 18.95 61.28 38.88
CA PRO A 11 19.21 60.49 37.70
C PRO A 11 18.48 59.14 37.82
N PHE A 12 17.44 58.95 37.07
CA PHE A 12 16.81 57.63 36.91
C PHE A 12 17.79 56.67 36.24
N PRO A 13 18.00 55.43 36.75
CA PRO A 13 18.99 54.52 36.21
C PRO A 13 18.50 53.88 34.92
N ARG A 14 19.08 54.27 33.79
CA ARG A 14 18.90 53.68 32.46
C ARG A 14 19.27 52.17 32.38
N PHE A 15 19.80 51.59 33.42
CA PHE A 15 20.18 50.18 33.53
C PHE A 15 18.99 49.23 33.63
N LEU A 16 17.87 49.64 34.24
CA LEU A 16 16.68 48.82 34.42
C LEU A 16 15.90 48.60 33.10
N SER A 17 16.03 49.48 32.09
CA SER A 17 15.34 49.34 30.84
C SER A 17 15.98 48.27 29.92
N ARG A 18 17.32 48.16 29.95
CA ARG A 18 18.06 47.16 29.13
C ARG A 18 17.88 45.75 29.69
N ALA A 19 17.84 45.56 31.00
CA ALA A 19 17.59 44.27 31.63
C ALA A 19 16.15 43.78 31.38
N ARG A 20 15.18 44.69 31.38
CA ARG A 20 13.77 44.33 31.02
C ARG A 20 13.62 43.99 29.54
N LEU A 21 14.31 44.71 28.65
CA LEU A 21 14.28 44.43 27.21
C LEU A 21 14.94 43.09 26.88
N SER A 22 16.06 42.74 27.51
CA SER A 22 16.72 41.45 27.31
C SER A 22 15.90 40.29 27.89
N LEU A 23 15.22 40.51 29.04
CA LEU A 23 14.36 39.48 29.63
C LEU A 23 13.10 39.23 28.77
N THR A 24 12.48 40.28 28.21
CA THR A 24 11.36 40.13 27.32
C THR A 24 11.76 39.43 25.98
N LEU A 25 12.94 39.74 25.45
CA LEU A 25 13.47 39.10 24.25
C LEU A 25 13.75 37.61 24.49
N LEU A 26 14.30 37.27 25.67
CA LEU A 26 14.59 35.89 26.06
C LEU A 26 13.30 35.08 26.28
N THR A 27 12.27 35.68 26.92
CA THR A 27 10.98 35.01 27.13
C THR A 27 10.23 34.83 25.82
N THR A 28 10.27 35.80 24.89
CA THR A 28 9.66 35.68 23.58
C THR A 28 10.36 34.62 22.74
N PHE A 29 11.70 34.54 22.80
CA PHE A 29 12.48 33.48 22.13
C PHE A 29 12.20 32.09 22.71
N ALA A 30 12.07 31.98 24.05
CA ALA A 30 11.72 30.72 24.71
C ALA A 30 10.28 30.26 24.36
N LEU A 31 9.31 31.19 24.24
CA LEU A 31 7.93 30.87 23.79
C LEU A 31 7.86 30.39 22.32
N LEU A 32 8.79 30.87 21.47
CA LEU A 32 8.87 30.43 20.07
C LEU A 32 9.43 29.02 19.91
N ILE A 33 10.16 28.53 20.93
CA ILE A 33 10.77 27.18 20.90
C ILE A 33 9.83 26.13 21.51
N LEU A 34 8.87 26.49 22.36
CA LEU A 34 7.94 25.57 23.03
C LEU A 34 6.96 24.81 22.13
N PRO A 35 6.47 25.33 20.96
CA PRO A 35 5.66 24.53 20.05
C PRO A 35 6.47 23.66 19.09
N GLY A 36 7.77 23.47 19.32
CA GLY A 36 8.72 23.02 18.30
C GLY A 36 8.59 21.59 17.79
N CYS A 37 8.07 20.63 18.54
CA CYS A 37 8.06 19.24 18.08
C CYS A 37 7.03 18.97 16.94
N ASN A 38 5.85 19.57 17.01
CA ASN A 38 4.82 19.34 16.00
C ASN A 38 5.10 20.06 14.66
N TYR A 39 5.75 21.23 14.70
CA TYR A 39 6.11 21.96 13.47
C TYR A 39 7.24 21.27 12.69
N PHE A 40 8.21 20.67 13.36
CA PHE A 40 9.28 19.91 12.70
C PHE A 40 8.74 18.62 12.07
N ILE A 41 7.80 17.95 12.73
CA ILE A 41 7.10 16.78 12.19
C ILE A 41 6.27 17.21 10.98
N ALA A 42 5.47 18.27 11.08
CA ALA A 42 4.66 18.78 9.97
C ALA A 42 5.52 19.24 8.78
N LEU A 43 6.67 19.89 9.05
CA LEU A 43 7.61 20.28 8.02
C LEU A 43 8.29 19.05 7.37
N GLY A 44 8.62 18.03 8.17
CA GLY A 44 9.10 16.73 7.69
C GLY A 44 8.10 16.06 6.75
N TYR A 45 6.82 16.03 7.11
CA TYR A 45 5.74 15.54 6.26
C TYR A 45 5.57 16.34 4.97
N LEU A 46 5.78 17.67 5.03
CA LEU A 46 5.66 18.54 3.85
C LEU A 46 6.81 18.33 2.84
N ILE A 47 8.01 17.99 3.32
CA ILE A 47 9.22 17.82 2.50
C ILE A 47 9.39 16.37 2.03
N ALA A 48 9.22 15.40 2.94
CA ALA A 48 9.46 13.98 2.69
C ALA A 48 8.19 13.19 2.30
N GLY A 49 7.01 13.81 2.47
CA GLY A 49 5.73 13.11 2.31
C GLY A 49 5.40 12.18 3.49
N PRO A 50 4.22 11.56 3.48
CA PRO A 50 3.87 10.56 4.48
C PRO A 50 4.79 9.34 4.37
N PRO A 51 5.09 8.66 5.49
CA PRO A 51 5.92 7.46 5.47
C PRO A 51 5.28 6.38 4.60
N HIS A 52 6.08 5.77 3.74
CA HIS A 52 5.70 4.62 2.94
C HIS A 52 6.19 3.36 3.63
N GLU A 53 5.36 2.33 3.62
CA GLU A 53 5.79 0.99 3.99
C GLU A 53 6.58 0.37 2.84
N GLU A 54 7.75 -0.17 3.16
CA GLU A 54 8.56 -0.93 2.21
C GLU A 54 7.84 -2.26 1.90
N PRO A 55 7.72 -2.65 0.62
CA PRO A 55 7.04 -3.88 0.24
C PRO A 55 7.70 -5.11 0.86
N LEU A 56 6.87 -6.09 1.23
CA LEU A 56 7.36 -7.28 1.93
C LEU A 56 8.35 -8.10 1.09
N PHE A 57 8.10 -8.18 -0.22
CA PHE A 57 9.00 -8.80 -1.18
C PHE A 57 10.41 -8.20 -1.11
N GLU A 58 10.51 -6.88 -1.10
CA GLU A 58 11.78 -6.16 -1.04
C GLU A 58 12.47 -6.33 0.31
N LYS A 59 11.70 -6.29 1.41
CA LYS A 59 12.22 -6.55 2.77
C LYS A 59 12.88 -7.91 2.90
N GLU A 60 12.28 -8.95 2.31
CA GLU A 60 12.74 -10.34 2.45
C GLU A 60 13.83 -10.73 1.44
N THR A 61 13.66 -10.31 0.18
CA THR A 61 14.57 -10.75 -0.90
C THR A 61 15.71 -9.79 -1.17
N LYS A 62 15.61 -8.53 -0.71
CA LYS A 62 16.50 -7.42 -1.06
C LYS A 62 16.53 -7.12 -2.56
N LYS A 63 15.44 -7.43 -3.27
CA LYS A 63 15.24 -7.22 -4.70
C LYS A 63 13.98 -6.38 -4.88
N SER A 64 13.93 -5.54 -5.91
CA SER A 64 12.76 -4.71 -6.20
C SER A 64 12.17 -5.09 -7.55
N MET A 65 10.83 -5.16 -7.63
CA MET A 65 10.14 -5.35 -8.91
C MET A 65 10.11 -4.07 -9.76
N SER A 66 10.41 -2.91 -9.15
CA SER A 66 10.52 -1.63 -9.86
C SER A 66 11.92 -1.33 -10.37
N ASP A 67 12.87 -2.28 -10.21
CA ASP A 67 14.22 -2.10 -10.73
C ASP A 67 14.22 -2.03 -12.25
N LYS A 68 15.20 -1.30 -12.78
CA LYS A 68 15.37 -1.18 -14.22
C LYS A 68 15.68 -2.54 -14.84
N ASP A 69 15.11 -2.79 -16.00
CA ASP A 69 15.24 -4.05 -16.76
C ASP A 69 14.60 -5.28 -16.08
N VAL A 70 13.78 -5.07 -15.04
CA VAL A 70 12.93 -6.11 -14.43
C VAL A 70 11.57 -6.10 -15.12
N ARG A 71 11.14 -7.26 -15.63
CA ARG A 71 9.82 -7.47 -16.24
C ARG A 71 9.09 -8.58 -15.48
N VAL A 72 7.80 -8.40 -15.23
CA VAL A 72 7.01 -9.27 -14.34
C VAL A 72 5.78 -9.78 -15.08
N ALA A 73 5.50 -11.07 -14.93
CA ALA A 73 4.23 -11.70 -15.31
C ALA A 73 3.42 -12.07 -14.06
N VAL A 74 2.10 -11.99 -14.12
CA VAL A 74 1.18 -12.41 -13.05
C VAL A 74 0.26 -13.49 -13.60
N VAL A 75 0.22 -14.63 -12.93
CA VAL A 75 -0.75 -15.70 -13.20
C VAL A 75 -1.46 -16.07 -11.91
N CYS A 76 -2.70 -16.52 -12.06
CA CYS A 76 -3.52 -16.96 -10.93
C CYS A 76 -4.09 -18.33 -11.26
N TYR A 77 -3.97 -19.23 -10.31
CA TYR A 77 -4.62 -20.53 -10.32
C TYR A 77 -5.78 -20.52 -9.33
N ALA A 78 -6.89 -21.10 -9.74
CA ALA A 78 -8.02 -21.44 -8.88
C ALA A 78 -8.55 -22.81 -9.27
N SER A 79 -9.00 -23.59 -8.27
CA SER A 79 -9.57 -24.91 -8.54
C SER A 79 -10.80 -24.84 -9.45
N ASP A 80 -11.11 -25.92 -10.17
CA ASP A 80 -12.27 -25.99 -11.04
C ASP A 80 -13.59 -25.75 -10.28
N GLU A 81 -13.66 -26.13 -8.99
CA GLU A 81 -14.80 -25.82 -8.14
C GLU A 81 -14.98 -24.32 -7.94
N LEU A 82 -13.90 -23.58 -7.71
CA LEU A 82 -13.95 -22.13 -7.58
C LEU A 82 -14.29 -21.45 -8.91
N LYS A 83 -13.72 -21.90 -10.01
CA LYS A 83 -14.03 -21.40 -11.37
C LYS A 83 -15.48 -21.65 -11.75
N TYR A 84 -16.05 -22.80 -11.35
CA TYR A 84 -17.48 -23.09 -11.57
C TYR A 84 -18.41 -22.16 -10.76
N ARG A 85 -18.04 -21.84 -9.53
CA ARG A 85 -18.84 -20.95 -8.66
C ARG A 85 -18.66 -19.47 -8.98
N PHE A 86 -17.48 -19.09 -9.42
CA PHE A 86 -17.08 -17.71 -9.68
C PHE A 86 -16.39 -17.64 -11.04
N ASP A 87 -17.19 -17.51 -12.08
CA ASP A 87 -16.73 -17.51 -13.47
C ASP A 87 -15.51 -16.58 -13.67
N ASN A 88 -14.45 -17.12 -14.25
CA ASN A 88 -13.19 -16.44 -14.57
C ASN A 88 -12.51 -15.77 -13.38
N ILE A 89 -12.68 -16.26 -12.15
CA ILE A 89 -12.12 -15.61 -10.94
C ILE A 89 -10.59 -15.48 -10.99
N ASP A 90 -9.91 -16.52 -11.47
CA ASP A 90 -8.47 -16.56 -11.69
C ASP A 90 -8.00 -15.46 -12.66
N HIS A 91 -8.64 -15.35 -13.81
CA HIS A 91 -8.36 -14.32 -14.81
C HIS A 91 -8.63 -12.91 -14.28
N ILE A 92 -9.72 -12.73 -13.54
CA ILE A 92 -10.09 -11.42 -13.00
C ILE A 92 -9.07 -10.96 -11.94
N ILE A 93 -8.67 -11.85 -11.03
CA ILE A 93 -7.66 -11.53 -10.01
C ILE A 93 -6.33 -11.20 -10.67
N ALA A 94 -5.82 -12.08 -11.55
CA ALA A 94 -4.53 -11.84 -12.22
C ALA A 94 -4.51 -10.54 -13.02
N SER A 95 -5.57 -10.27 -13.80
CA SER A 95 -5.69 -9.01 -14.55
C SER A 95 -5.69 -7.78 -13.65
N ARG A 96 -6.39 -7.83 -12.52
CA ARG A 96 -6.46 -6.71 -11.57
C ARG A 96 -5.13 -6.48 -10.88
N VAL A 97 -4.46 -7.53 -10.43
CA VAL A 97 -3.12 -7.43 -9.82
C VAL A 97 -2.11 -6.88 -10.81
N THR A 98 -2.12 -7.38 -12.07
CA THR A 98 -1.26 -6.85 -13.14
C THR A 98 -1.47 -5.35 -13.35
N ASN A 99 -2.73 -4.89 -13.48
CA ASN A 99 -3.04 -3.48 -13.68
C ASN A 99 -2.64 -2.62 -12.47
N GLN A 100 -2.83 -3.13 -11.25
CA GLN A 100 -2.44 -2.45 -10.03
C GLN A 100 -0.91 -2.27 -9.95
N MET A 101 -0.15 -3.33 -10.19
CA MET A 101 1.33 -3.28 -10.21
C MET A 101 1.84 -2.37 -11.33
N ALA A 102 1.23 -2.40 -12.52
CA ALA A 102 1.57 -1.50 -13.61
C ALA A 102 1.34 -0.02 -13.26
N SER A 103 0.27 0.31 -12.51
CA SER A 103 0.01 1.67 -12.04
C SER A 103 1.09 2.19 -11.08
N GLU A 104 1.80 1.29 -10.40
CA GLU A 104 2.93 1.58 -9.52
C GLU A 104 4.30 1.54 -10.24
N LYS A 105 4.28 1.60 -11.57
CA LYS A 105 5.46 1.68 -12.46
C LYS A 105 6.33 0.42 -12.51
N ILE A 106 5.77 -0.73 -12.16
CA ILE A 106 6.39 -2.02 -12.40
C ILE A 106 6.16 -2.38 -13.88
N GLU A 107 7.20 -2.82 -14.58
CA GLU A 107 7.08 -3.25 -15.97
C GLU A 107 6.44 -4.62 -16.03
N MET A 108 5.19 -4.64 -16.50
CA MET A 108 4.35 -5.85 -16.53
C MET A 108 4.21 -6.40 -17.94
N VAL A 109 4.11 -7.72 -18.07
CA VAL A 109 3.52 -8.33 -19.27
C VAL A 109 2.03 -7.98 -19.29
N PRO A 110 1.50 -7.44 -20.40
CA PRO A 110 0.06 -7.16 -20.51
C PRO A 110 -0.75 -8.43 -20.26
N TYR A 111 -1.75 -8.37 -19.37
CA TYR A 111 -2.47 -9.57 -18.99
C TYR A 111 -3.24 -10.22 -20.17
N ASP A 112 -3.66 -9.43 -21.16
CA ASP A 112 -4.33 -9.98 -22.34
C ASP A 112 -3.42 -10.91 -23.16
N GLU A 113 -2.10 -10.68 -23.16
CA GLU A 113 -1.12 -11.57 -23.80
C GLU A 113 -1.01 -12.87 -23.02
N ILE A 114 -0.88 -12.79 -21.67
CA ILE A 114 -0.84 -13.96 -20.80
C ILE A 114 -2.12 -14.78 -20.97
N ARG A 115 -3.29 -14.14 -20.97
CA ARG A 115 -4.57 -14.81 -21.13
C ARG A 115 -4.70 -15.53 -22.48
N ALA A 116 -4.22 -14.90 -23.55
CA ALA A 116 -4.23 -15.52 -24.88
C ALA A 116 -3.39 -16.81 -24.88
N TRP A 117 -2.19 -16.75 -24.32
CA TRP A 117 -1.30 -17.89 -24.19
C TRP A 117 -1.90 -19.01 -23.31
N LEU A 118 -2.49 -18.67 -22.15
CA LEU A 118 -3.16 -19.63 -21.26
C LEU A 118 -4.31 -20.38 -21.97
N ASN A 119 -5.05 -19.70 -22.84
CA ASN A 119 -6.12 -20.32 -23.61
C ASN A 119 -5.59 -21.31 -24.67
N GLU A 120 -4.38 -21.07 -25.20
CA GLU A 120 -3.73 -21.94 -26.18
C GLU A 120 -2.95 -23.09 -25.52
N ASN A 121 -2.59 -22.94 -24.23
CA ASN A 121 -1.82 -23.89 -23.45
C ASN A 121 -2.57 -24.32 -22.18
N PRO A 122 -3.70 -25.02 -22.30
CA PRO A 122 -4.55 -25.37 -21.14
C PRO A 122 -3.88 -26.33 -20.15
N ASP A 123 -2.81 -27.00 -20.57
CA ASP A 123 -2.06 -27.98 -19.77
C ASP A 123 -0.92 -27.32 -18.97
N TRP A 124 -0.80 -25.99 -18.99
CA TRP A 124 0.20 -25.29 -18.16
C TRP A 124 -0.05 -25.57 -16.67
N ASP A 125 0.98 -25.81 -15.90
CA ASP A 125 0.85 -26.09 -14.47
C ASP A 125 1.94 -25.43 -13.60
N THR A 126 2.95 -24.80 -14.24
CA THR A 126 4.07 -24.20 -13.55
C THR A 126 4.25 -22.71 -13.87
N ALA A 127 4.85 -21.98 -12.92
CA ALA A 127 5.23 -20.59 -13.15
C ALA A 127 6.34 -20.49 -14.21
N GLU A 128 7.18 -21.52 -14.31
CA GLU A 128 8.30 -21.64 -15.23
C GLU A 128 7.82 -21.64 -16.69
N ASP A 129 6.70 -22.30 -17.01
CA ASP A 129 6.14 -22.30 -18.35
C ASP A 129 5.80 -20.88 -18.83
N VAL A 130 5.17 -20.10 -17.95
CA VAL A 130 4.83 -18.69 -18.22
C VAL A 130 6.11 -17.84 -18.31
N GLY A 131 7.04 -18.06 -17.39
CA GLY A 131 8.28 -17.30 -17.35
C GLY A 131 9.14 -17.48 -18.60
N ALA A 132 9.21 -18.70 -19.12
CA ALA A 132 9.94 -19.05 -20.34
C ALA A 132 9.31 -18.44 -21.58
N GLU A 133 7.96 -18.44 -21.68
CA GLU A 133 7.24 -17.88 -22.84
C GLU A 133 7.44 -16.37 -22.95
N PHE A 134 7.29 -15.64 -21.84
CA PHE A 134 7.27 -14.18 -21.86
C PHE A 134 8.64 -13.53 -21.61
N ASP A 135 9.71 -14.30 -21.40
CA ASP A 135 11.07 -13.83 -21.12
C ASP A 135 11.07 -12.75 -20.01
N VAL A 136 10.51 -13.12 -18.85
CA VAL A 136 10.37 -12.23 -17.70
C VAL A 136 11.41 -12.52 -16.62
N THR A 137 11.70 -11.52 -15.79
CA THR A 137 12.56 -11.67 -14.61
C THR A 137 11.86 -12.40 -13.49
N TYR A 138 10.56 -12.05 -13.27
CA TYR A 138 9.77 -12.66 -12.20
C TYR A 138 8.39 -13.09 -12.69
N VAL A 139 7.94 -14.24 -12.17
CA VAL A 139 6.55 -14.67 -12.26
C VAL A 139 5.93 -14.60 -10.87
N VAL A 140 4.89 -13.80 -10.72
CA VAL A 140 4.01 -13.80 -9.54
C VAL A 140 2.93 -14.84 -9.76
N PHE A 141 2.98 -15.92 -8.99
CA PHE A 141 2.03 -17.01 -9.02
C PHE A 141 1.08 -16.90 -7.82
N ILE A 142 -0.21 -16.76 -8.10
CA ILE A 142 -1.26 -16.63 -7.09
C ILE A 142 -2.07 -17.93 -7.09
N ASP A 143 -2.01 -18.68 -6.00
CA ASP A 143 -2.80 -19.91 -5.81
C ASP A 143 -3.96 -19.62 -4.85
N VAL A 144 -5.19 -19.56 -5.41
CA VAL A 144 -6.41 -19.27 -4.64
C VAL A 144 -7.02 -20.59 -4.15
N SER A 145 -6.95 -20.81 -2.85
CA SER A 145 -7.51 -22.00 -2.21
C SER A 145 -8.94 -21.82 -1.73
N ASN A 146 -9.36 -20.61 -1.42
CA ASN A 146 -10.73 -20.30 -0.99
C ASN A 146 -11.15 -18.92 -1.48
N PHE A 147 -12.42 -18.81 -1.91
CA PHE A 147 -13.04 -17.52 -2.25
C PHE A 147 -14.53 -17.56 -1.92
N SER A 148 -15.04 -16.56 -1.23
CA SER A 148 -16.46 -16.41 -0.94
C SER A 148 -16.87 -14.95 -0.89
N LEU A 149 -18.14 -14.65 -1.12
CA LEU A 149 -18.71 -13.30 -1.09
C LEU A 149 -19.75 -13.11 0.02
N TYR A 150 -20.12 -14.17 0.70
CA TYR A 150 -21.16 -14.13 1.73
C TYR A 150 -20.58 -14.39 3.12
N GLU A 151 -21.22 -13.80 4.12
CA GLU A 151 -21.00 -14.17 5.52
C GLU A 151 -21.40 -15.65 5.71
N PRO A 152 -20.65 -16.44 6.51
CA PRO A 152 -21.05 -17.80 6.84
C PRO A 152 -22.50 -17.87 7.33
N ASP A 153 -23.22 -18.87 6.85
CA ASP A 153 -24.61 -19.13 7.19
C ASP A 153 -25.60 -18.02 6.78
N SER A 154 -25.20 -17.13 5.87
CA SER A 154 -26.04 -16.04 5.34
C SER A 154 -26.07 -16.04 3.82
N ASN A 155 -27.23 -15.71 3.26
CA ASN A 155 -27.42 -15.44 1.81
C ASN A 155 -27.83 -13.97 1.53
N SER A 156 -27.88 -13.15 2.59
CA SER A 156 -28.28 -11.73 2.51
C SER A 156 -27.24 -10.77 3.06
N LEU A 157 -26.13 -11.27 3.59
CA LEU A 157 -25.04 -10.47 4.11
C LEU A 157 -23.77 -10.77 3.33
N PHE A 158 -23.18 -9.73 2.73
CA PHE A 158 -21.94 -9.82 1.98
C PHE A 158 -20.73 -9.60 2.89
N ARG A 159 -19.80 -10.53 2.81
CA ARG A 159 -18.43 -10.42 3.33
C ARG A 159 -17.51 -11.26 2.43
N GLY A 160 -16.65 -10.58 1.69
CA GLY A 160 -15.63 -11.21 0.88
C GLY A 160 -14.58 -11.90 1.76
N ARG A 161 -14.20 -13.11 1.42
CA ARG A 161 -13.07 -13.84 2.01
C ARG A 161 -12.28 -14.53 0.93
N CYS A 162 -10.97 -14.44 1.01
CA CYS A 162 -10.06 -15.16 0.13
C CYS A 162 -8.85 -15.64 0.91
N ASP A 163 -8.51 -16.90 0.74
CA ASP A 163 -7.26 -17.47 1.17
C ASP A 163 -6.45 -17.83 -0.08
N ALA A 164 -5.26 -17.25 -0.18
CA ALA A 164 -4.37 -17.48 -1.33
C ALA A 164 -2.92 -17.58 -0.86
N ILE A 165 -2.10 -18.30 -1.63
CA ILE A 165 -0.66 -18.30 -1.50
C ILE A 165 -0.10 -17.52 -2.69
N VAL A 166 0.66 -16.46 -2.40
CA VAL A 166 1.34 -15.64 -3.40
C VAL A 166 2.82 -16.00 -3.39
N SER A 167 3.30 -16.58 -4.48
CA SER A 167 4.70 -16.98 -4.66
C SER A 167 5.36 -16.16 -5.77
N VAL A 168 6.65 -15.90 -5.66
CA VAL A 168 7.44 -15.27 -6.72
C VAL A 168 8.53 -16.23 -7.14
N TYR A 169 8.58 -16.49 -8.44
CA TYR A 169 9.62 -17.27 -9.10
C TYR A 169 10.54 -16.31 -9.85
N GLU A 170 11.83 -16.40 -9.55
CA GLU A 170 12.89 -15.73 -10.31
C GLU A 170 13.31 -16.65 -11.44
N MET A 171 13.20 -16.13 -12.67
CA MET A 171 13.53 -16.89 -13.87
C MET A 171 15.02 -16.83 -14.14
N GLU A 172 15.61 -17.98 -14.49
CA GLU A 172 16.99 -18.12 -14.89
C GLU A 172 17.11 -18.26 -16.41
N THR A 173 18.29 -17.97 -16.94
CA THR A 173 18.56 -18.17 -18.37
C THR A 173 18.41 -19.65 -18.72
N GLY A 174 17.43 -19.98 -19.54
CA GLY A 174 17.11 -21.36 -19.91
C GLY A 174 15.67 -21.78 -19.57
N GLY A 175 14.92 -20.93 -18.90
CA GLY A 175 13.50 -21.17 -18.59
C GLY A 175 13.25 -21.82 -17.23
N ASP A 176 14.30 -22.20 -16.50
CA ASP A 176 14.15 -22.69 -15.12
C ASP A 176 13.77 -21.53 -14.19
N GLY A 177 12.92 -21.82 -13.19
CA GLY A 177 12.48 -20.85 -12.20
C GLY A 177 12.81 -21.28 -10.78
N ARG A 178 13.22 -20.32 -9.94
CA ARG A 178 13.46 -20.56 -8.53
C ARG A 178 12.52 -19.74 -7.68
N ARG A 179 11.69 -20.39 -6.87
CA ARG A 179 10.84 -19.67 -5.91
C ARG A 179 11.68 -18.94 -4.86
N ILE A 180 11.64 -17.61 -4.86
CA ILE A 180 12.41 -16.74 -3.97
C ILE A 180 11.57 -16.09 -2.88
N PHE A 181 10.24 -16.12 -3.02
CA PHE A 181 9.31 -15.52 -2.06
C PHE A 181 8.03 -16.34 -2.03
N SER A 182 7.39 -16.42 -0.86
CA SER A 182 6.07 -17.03 -0.70
C SER A 182 5.38 -16.45 0.52
N ARG A 183 4.09 -16.07 0.38
CA ARG A 183 3.30 -15.46 1.45
C ARG A 183 1.86 -15.90 1.39
N ASP A 184 1.31 -16.27 2.57
CA ASP A 184 -0.12 -16.48 2.74
C ASP A 184 -0.83 -15.12 2.78
N VAL A 185 -1.87 -14.97 1.96
CA VAL A 185 -2.76 -13.83 1.94
C VAL A 185 -4.14 -14.26 2.39
N ASN A 186 -4.57 -13.72 3.54
CA ASN A 186 -5.91 -13.95 4.07
C ASN A 186 -6.65 -12.61 4.01
N SER A 187 -7.50 -12.43 3.02
CA SER A 187 -8.24 -11.19 2.81
C SER A 187 -9.67 -11.32 3.29
N VAL A 188 -10.15 -10.33 4.03
CA VAL A 188 -11.53 -10.22 4.51
C VAL A 188 -12.01 -8.80 4.28
N TYR A 189 -13.20 -8.64 3.65
CA TYR A 189 -13.80 -7.33 3.43
C TYR A 189 -15.34 -7.39 3.43
N PRO A 190 -16.01 -6.45 4.11
CA PRO A 190 -15.45 -5.52 5.09
C PRO A 190 -15.02 -6.24 6.38
N LEU A 191 -14.08 -5.62 7.13
CA LEU A 191 -13.54 -6.23 8.34
C LEU A 191 -14.55 -6.28 9.48
N GLU A 192 -15.29 -5.18 9.71
CA GLU A 192 -16.13 -5.04 10.90
C GLU A 192 -17.55 -5.54 10.67
N VAL A 193 -18.32 -4.92 9.79
CA VAL A 193 -19.74 -5.20 9.61
C VAL A 193 -20.03 -5.67 8.18
N PRO A 194 -20.63 -6.85 7.99
CA PRO A 194 -21.05 -7.32 6.66
C PRO A 194 -22.03 -6.34 6.03
N ARG A 195 -22.02 -6.23 4.70
CA ARG A 195 -22.94 -5.36 3.96
C ARG A 195 -24.22 -6.10 3.61
N SER A 196 -25.35 -5.42 3.71
CA SER A 196 -26.62 -6.02 3.36
C SER A 196 -26.81 -6.12 1.85
N ALA A 197 -27.36 -7.23 1.37
CA ALA A 197 -27.77 -7.41 -0.03
C ALA A 197 -28.91 -6.48 -0.46
N THR A 198 -29.54 -5.75 0.48
CA THR A 198 -30.49 -4.67 0.18
C THR A 198 -29.79 -3.36 -0.17
N ASP A 199 -28.57 -3.17 0.28
CA ASP A 199 -27.85 -1.90 0.18
C ASP A 199 -26.88 -1.88 -1.01
N VAL A 200 -26.37 -3.04 -1.40
CA VAL A 200 -25.41 -3.20 -2.51
C VAL A 200 -25.77 -4.45 -3.34
N SER A 201 -25.62 -4.36 -4.67
CA SER A 201 -25.82 -5.53 -5.52
C SER A 201 -24.67 -6.52 -5.40
N HIS A 202 -24.93 -7.80 -5.66
CA HIS A 202 -23.91 -8.85 -5.67
C HIS A 202 -22.72 -8.50 -6.58
N ASP A 203 -22.99 -8.02 -7.79
CA ASP A 203 -21.93 -7.72 -8.76
C ASP A 203 -21.10 -6.50 -8.33
N THR A 204 -21.75 -5.48 -7.76
CA THR A 204 -21.04 -4.33 -7.21
C THR A 204 -20.12 -4.75 -6.06
N PHE A 205 -20.64 -5.53 -5.11
CA PHE A 205 -19.85 -6.01 -3.99
C PHE A 205 -18.70 -6.93 -4.44
N ARG A 206 -18.95 -7.82 -5.41
CA ARG A 206 -17.92 -8.69 -6.02
C ARG A 206 -16.76 -7.85 -6.57
N MET A 207 -17.08 -6.79 -7.33
CA MET A 207 -16.07 -5.92 -7.93
C MET A 207 -15.28 -5.16 -6.88
N GLU A 208 -15.94 -4.61 -5.86
CA GLU A 208 -15.29 -3.93 -4.73
C GLU A 208 -14.34 -4.87 -4.00
N TYR A 209 -14.80 -6.09 -3.71
CA TYR A 209 -13.98 -7.06 -3.00
C TYR A 209 -12.77 -7.53 -3.83
N ILE A 210 -12.94 -7.83 -5.11
CA ILE A 210 -11.81 -8.21 -5.98
C ILE A 210 -10.80 -7.07 -6.08
N TRP A 211 -11.27 -5.82 -6.13
CA TRP A 211 -10.38 -4.66 -6.11
C TRP A 211 -9.55 -4.61 -4.82
N LYS A 212 -10.21 -4.78 -3.66
CA LYS A 212 -9.55 -4.83 -2.35
C LYS A 212 -8.53 -5.97 -2.24
N LEU A 213 -8.91 -7.18 -2.68
CA LEU A 213 -8.02 -8.35 -2.70
C LEU A 213 -6.79 -8.10 -3.58
N SER A 214 -6.99 -7.50 -4.75
CA SER A 214 -5.89 -7.20 -5.67
C SER A 214 -4.93 -6.16 -5.09
N ASP A 215 -5.44 -5.20 -4.34
CA ASP A 215 -4.64 -4.22 -3.60
C ASP A 215 -3.85 -4.89 -2.46
N ASP A 216 -4.48 -5.79 -1.68
CA ASP A 216 -3.79 -6.56 -0.64
C ASP A 216 -2.62 -7.37 -1.20
N ILE A 217 -2.81 -8.01 -2.37
CA ILE A 217 -1.77 -8.77 -3.06
C ILE A 217 -0.69 -7.83 -3.61
N GLY A 218 -1.10 -6.76 -4.29
CA GLY A 218 -0.18 -5.82 -4.93
C GLY A 218 0.78 -5.14 -3.95
N ARG A 219 0.30 -4.79 -2.75
CA ARG A 219 1.10 -4.18 -1.67
C ARG A 219 2.27 -5.05 -1.19
N LEU A 220 2.30 -6.30 -1.53
CA LEU A 220 3.48 -7.13 -1.30
C LEU A 220 4.68 -6.69 -2.13
N PHE A 221 4.48 -5.94 -3.24
CA PHE A 221 5.45 -5.70 -4.30
C PHE A 221 5.80 -4.23 -4.55
N TYR A 222 5.00 -3.27 -4.05
CA TYR A 222 5.27 -1.84 -4.19
C TYR A 222 5.07 -1.08 -2.88
N PRO A 223 5.76 0.07 -2.68
CA PRO A 223 5.59 0.89 -1.49
C PRO A 223 4.17 1.47 -1.42
N TRP A 224 3.54 1.40 -0.26
CA TRP A 224 2.20 1.92 -0.04
C TRP A 224 2.14 2.81 1.22
N ARG A 225 1.12 3.68 1.32
CA ARG A 225 0.96 4.58 2.45
C ARG A 225 0.05 3.96 3.49
N ILE A 226 0.43 4.08 4.76
CA ILE A 226 -0.41 3.59 5.88
C ILE A 226 -1.79 4.27 5.89
N ALA A 227 -1.88 5.54 5.45
CA ALA A 227 -3.14 6.26 5.34
C ALA A 227 -4.13 5.59 4.36
N ASP A 228 -3.64 4.96 3.29
CA ASP A 228 -4.47 4.30 2.28
C ASP A 228 -5.15 3.03 2.83
N GLN A 229 -4.65 2.49 3.95
CA GLN A 229 -5.27 1.34 4.61
C GLN A 229 -6.58 1.70 5.32
N LEU A 230 -6.71 2.94 5.82
CA LEU A 230 -7.90 3.38 6.56
C LEU A 230 -9.10 3.61 5.65
N ASP A 231 -8.88 4.03 4.39
CA ASP A 231 -9.95 4.26 3.41
C ASP A 231 -10.61 2.94 2.94
N HIS A 232 -9.94 1.80 3.12
CA HIS A 232 -10.43 0.48 2.67
C HIS A 232 -11.06 -0.36 3.79
N THR A 233 -11.12 0.15 5.02
CA THR A 233 -11.69 -0.57 6.17
C THR A 233 -13.12 -0.13 6.52
N ALA A 234 -13.62 0.94 5.91
CA ALA A 234 -14.94 1.52 6.18
C ALA A 234 -16.07 0.91 5.33
#